data_4840f9d091d4fd8aef28a9ca1c280252
#
_entry.id   4840f9d091d4fd8aef28a9ca1c280252
#
_cell.length_a   1.000
_cell.length_b   1.000
_cell.length_c   1.000
_cell.angle_alpha   90.00
_cell.angle_beta   90.00
_cell.angle_gamma   90.00
#
_symmetry.space_group_name_H-M   'P 1'
#
loop_
_entity.id
_entity.type
_entity.pdbx_description
1 polymer ?
#
loop_
_entity_poly.entity_id
_entity_poly.type
_entity_poly.pdbx_seq_one_letter_code
_entity_poly.pdbx_strand_id
1 'polypeptide(L)'
;MPHPRTSRPVAAVAGAIAAVLAVSPAPAAPLAEPAVTGNTWNADLTVVDSDDVNVRWSGAGLRLAGATSRPAAQRRQAAEGMLVTAPHPLAAPANRVRADIAATTGRGGAVEVAARGWRSGAWTEWRSVSGEAVFDQPVTRVQIRVALAAERPSATPTLRGVRLVADSVAAVTAATPGLTYRVYATREGLVGGTTANGHVIVSRDHFVALPSARGLAPKNTGDYTVRVCTTTRSRCEYAPVWDIGPWNTRDDYWNPSSTREMWKDLPQGRPEAQAAYQSGYNGGRDQFGRTVGSPAGIDLADGTFWDGLLLTDNTWVDVAYLWTGTGTRGRIGSGPLNIRSGPGTSNPVVGLAATYANVPIECSVVGQSVSGPYRTTTQWNRLASGHFVSHAYVSGVTGTIAPC
;
A
#
# COMPACT_ATOMS: atom_id res chain seq x y z
N MET A 1 -95.06 42.20 28.31
CA MET A 1 -94.84 43.38 29.17
C MET A 1 -93.44 43.88 28.89
N PRO A 2 -93.26 45.19 28.75
CA PRO A 2 -92.29 45.77 27.79
C PRO A 2 -90.90 46.06 28.36
N HIS A 3 -89.93 46.07 27.44
CA HIS A 3 -88.56 46.51 27.63
C HIS A 3 -88.35 47.98 27.80
N PRO A 4 -87.24 48.45 28.34
CA PRO A 4 -86.72 49.72 27.90
C PRO A 4 -85.36 49.54 27.18
N ARG A 5 -85.21 50.25 26.06
CA ARG A 5 -84.04 50.47 25.27
C ARG A 5 -83.14 51.45 26.01
N THR A 6 -81.80 51.08 26.06
CA THR A 6 -80.75 52.07 26.37
C THR A 6 -79.82 52.20 25.20
N SER A 7 -79.74 53.46 24.75
CA SER A 7 -78.81 53.89 23.73
C SER A 7 -77.39 53.99 24.16
N ARG A 8 -76.46 53.52 23.35
CA ARG A 8 -75.04 53.68 23.56
C ARG A 8 -74.44 54.69 22.54
N PRO A 9 -73.45 55.51 22.93
CA PRO A 9 -72.77 56.39 22.04
C PRO A 9 -71.76 55.72 21.18
N VAL A 10 -71.62 56.20 19.90
CA VAL A 10 -70.65 55.79 18.94
C VAL A 10 -69.33 56.49 19.26
N ALA A 11 -68.29 55.75 19.57
CA ALA A 11 -66.94 56.29 19.62
C ALA A 11 -66.19 56.05 18.29
N ALA A 12 -65.79 57.18 17.72
CA ALA A 12 -64.99 57.18 16.48
C ALA A 12 -63.54 56.68 16.81
N VAL A 13 -63.12 55.57 16.18
CA VAL A 13 -61.73 55.08 16.25
C VAL A 13 -61.00 55.62 15.04
N ALA A 14 -60.04 56.51 15.26
CA ALA A 14 -59.09 56.97 14.25
C ALA A 14 -58.10 55.78 13.97
N GLY A 15 -58.16 55.24 12.76
CA GLY A 15 -57.24 54.24 12.27
C GLY A 15 -55.86 54.82 11.96
N ALA A 16 -54.85 54.40 12.73
CA ALA A 16 -53.46 54.63 12.37
C ALA A 16 -52.98 53.51 11.36
N ILE A 17 -52.72 53.94 10.15
CA ILE A 17 -52.13 53.06 9.12
C ILE A 17 -50.64 52.90 9.46
N ALA A 18 -50.23 51.74 10.05
CA ALA A 18 -48.84 51.36 10.21
C ALA A 18 -48.31 50.86 8.86
N ALA A 19 -47.42 51.61 8.23
CA ALA A 19 -46.69 51.16 7.05
C ALA A 19 -45.68 50.05 7.49
N VAL A 20 -45.98 48.81 7.15
CA VAL A 20 -45.03 47.69 7.30
C VAL A 20 -44.00 47.83 6.16
N LEU A 21 -42.81 48.33 6.50
CA LEU A 21 -41.63 48.23 5.63
C LEU A 21 -41.23 46.76 5.52
N ALA A 22 -41.48 46.14 4.38
CA ALA A 22 -40.98 44.83 4.05
C ALA A 22 -39.44 44.91 3.89
N VAL A 23 -38.69 44.46 4.90
CA VAL A 23 -37.24 44.25 4.79
C VAL A 23 -37.05 43.02 3.94
N SER A 24 -36.67 43.19 2.68
CA SER A 24 -36.21 42.07 1.83
C SER A 24 -34.96 41.48 2.47
N PRO A 25 -34.88 40.13 2.68
CA PRO A 25 -33.65 39.55 3.11
C PRO A 25 -32.57 39.79 2.05
N ALA A 26 -31.42 40.32 2.46
CA ALA A 26 -30.26 40.43 1.60
C ALA A 26 -29.89 39.01 1.10
N PRO A 27 -29.50 38.86 -0.18
CA PRO A 27 -29.02 37.58 -0.66
C PRO A 27 -27.87 37.12 0.24
N ALA A 28 -27.96 35.89 0.78
CA ALA A 28 -26.92 35.30 1.55
C ALA A 28 -25.64 35.32 0.70
N ALA A 29 -24.58 35.95 1.20
CA ALA A 29 -23.29 35.91 0.56
C ALA A 29 -22.91 34.44 0.36
N PRO A 30 -22.41 34.04 -0.81
CA PRO A 30 -21.92 32.67 -1.01
C PRO A 30 -20.92 32.40 0.11
N LEU A 31 -21.14 31.30 0.84
CA LEU A 31 -20.16 30.79 1.82
C LEU A 31 -18.86 30.72 1.07
N ALA A 32 -17.89 31.55 1.42
CA ALA A 32 -16.54 31.43 0.90
C ALA A 32 -16.10 29.99 1.16
N GLU A 33 -15.87 29.22 0.09
CA GLU A 33 -15.20 27.93 0.25
C GLU A 33 -13.96 28.18 1.10
N PRO A 34 -13.73 27.40 2.17
CA PRO A 34 -12.55 27.61 3.00
C PRO A 34 -11.35 27.60 2.07
N ALA A 35 -10.57 28.66 2.08
CA ALA A 35 -9.35 28.77 1.29
C ALA A 35 -8.53 27.51 1.59
N VAL A 36 -8.43 26.63 0.58
CA VAL A 36 -7.68 25.39 0.69
C VAL A 36 -6.21 25.80 0.83
N THR A 37 -5.73 25.97 2.06
CA THR A 37 -4.31 26.01 2.38
C THR A 37 -3.76 24.60 2.21
N GLY A 38 -4.00 24.04 1.02
CA GLY A 38 -3.58 22.71 0.67
C GLY A 38 -2.12 22.70 0.25
N ASN A 39 -1.40 21.70 0.70
CA ASN A 39 -0.11 21.38 0.13
C ASN A 39 -0.29 21.15 -1.37
N THR A 40 0.36 21.98 -2.20
CA THR A 40 0.33 21.86 -3.66
C THR A 40 1.76 21.80 -4.18
N TRP A 41 2.06 20.78 -4.99
CA TRP A 41 3.40 20.61 -5.59
C TRP A 41 3.31 19.88 -6.93
N ASN A 42 4.39 19.91 -7.69
CA ASN A 42 4.55 19.06 -8.87
C ASN A 42 5.47 17.89 -8.50
N ALA A 43 5.10 16.67 -8.93
CA ALA A 43 5.98 15.53 -8.81
C ALA A 43 7.25 15.75 -9.65
N ASP A 44 8.41 15.50 -9.08
CA ASP A 44 9.66 15.50 -9.84
C ASP A 44 9.75 14.20 -10.63
N LEU A 45 9.56 14.28 -11.93
CA LEU A 45 9.66 13.16 -12.87
C LEU A 45 11.02 13.10 -13.58
N THR A 46 11.90 14.06 -13.29
CA THR A 46 13.20 14.20 -13.97
C THR A 46 14.29 13.33 -13.37
N VAL A 47 14.17 13.02 -12.06
CA VAL A 47 15.08 12.14 -11.34
C VAL A 47 14.65 10.71 -11.62
N VAL A 48 15.50 9.97 -12.31
CA VAL A 48 15.36 8.53 -12.56
C VAL A 48 16.56 7.87 -11.91
N ASP A 49 16.34 6.99 -10.96
CA ASP A 49 17.41 6.38 -10.15
C ASP A 49 17.30 4.85 -10.03
N SER A 50 17.94 4.26 -9.04
CA SER A 50 18.12 2.81 -8.96
C SER A 50 16.89 2.03 -8.49
N ASP A 51 15.85 2.70 -7.96
CA ASP A 51 14.58 2.06 -7.59
C ASP A 51 13.53 2.18 -8.71
N ASP A 52 13.90 2.79 -9.85
CA ASP A 52 13.08 2.92 -11.04
C ASP A 52 13.29 1.78 -12.03
N VAL A 53 12.27 1.49 -12.81
CA VAL A 53 12.26 0.35 -13.74
C VAL A 53 11.87 0.82 -15.12
N ASN A 54 12.76 0.59 -16.10
CA ASN A 54 12.49 0.76 -17.53
C ASN A 54 11.82 2.10 -17.91
N VAL A 55 12.20 3.18 -17.24
CA VAL A 55 11.75 4.54 -17.55
C VAL A 55 12.93 5.47 -17.81
N ARG A 56 12.67 6.56 -18.53
CA ARG A 56 13.63 7.64 -18.78
C ARG A 56 12.91 8.96 -18.92
N TRP A 57 13.53 10.03 -18.45
CA TRP A 57 13.13 11.39 -18.77
C TRP A 57 13.71 11.83 -20.11
N SER A 58 12.94 12.48 -20.95
CA SER A 58 13.35 12.88 -22.32
C SER A 58 13.24 14.39 -22.58
N GLY A 59 13.12 15.23 -21.55
CA GLY A 59 12.84 16.66 -21.72
C GLY A 59 11.42 16.99 -22.14
N ALA A 60 10.75 16.13 -22.90
CA ALA A 60 9.35 16.24 -23.28
C ALA A 60 8.41 15.47 -22.34
N GLY A 61 8.97 14.68 -21.40
CA GLY A 61 8.22 13.90 -20.41
C GLY A 61 8.87 12.56 -20.10
N LEU A 62 8.34 11.91 -19.08
CA LEU A 62 8.69 10.55 -18.69
C LEU A 62 8.15 9.55 -19.71
N ARG A 63 8.98 8.60 -20.14
CA ARG A 63 8.68 7.57 -21.14
C ARG A 63 9.27 6.24 -20.75
N LEU A 64 8.79 5.17 -21.37
CA LEU A 64 9.47 3.88 -21.33
C LEU A 64 10.87 3.98 -21.95
N ALA A 65 11.86 3.34 -21.33
CA ALA A 65 13.23 3.30 -21.81
C ALA A 65 13.40 2.26 -22.93
N GLY A 66 12.65 1.15 -22.88
CA GLY A 66 12.71 0.07 -23.86
C GLY A 66 11.59 -0.96 -23.70
N ALA A 67 11.80 -2.15 -24.25
CA ALA A 67 10.93 -3.30 -24.02
C ALA A 67 11.10 -3.81 -22.59
N THR A 68 10.06 -4.44 -22.03
CA THR A 68 10.15 -5.04 -20.70
C THR A 68 11.11 -6.23 -20.68
N SER A 69 11.89 -6.35 -19.61
CA SER A 69 12.78 -7.50 -19.35
C SER A 69 12.07 -8.69 -18.67
N ARG A 70 10.80 -8.58 -18.35
CA ARG A 70 10.06 -9.67 -17.67
C ARG A 70 9.94 -10.91 -18.55
N PRO A 71 9.98 -12.12 -17.98
CA PRO A 71 9.74 -13.37 -18.69
C PRO A 71 8.41 -13.35 -19.47
N ALA A 72 8.38 -14.03 -20.62
CA ALA A 72 7.20 -14.05 -21.50
C ALA A 72 5.91 -14.48 -20.78
N ALA A 73 6.00 -15.44 -19.84
CA ALA A 73 4.87 -15.92 -19.05
C ALA A 73 4.29 -14.85 -18.09
N GLN A 74 5.09 -13.83 -17.73
CA GLN A 74 4.69 -12.73 -16.85
C GLN A 74 4.41 -11.43 -17.63
N ARG A 75 4.76 -11.39 -18.93
CA ARG A 75 4.51 -10.20 -19.76
C ARG A 75 3.03 -10.08 -20.10
N ARG A 76 2.44 -8.98 -19.70
CA ARG A 76 1.06 -8.61 -20.02
C ARG A 76 1.01 -7.52 -21.09
N GLN A 77 2.11 -6.77 -21.18
CA GLN A 77 2.31 -5.64 -22.08
C GLN A 77 3.63 -5.83 -22.83
N ALA A 78 3.77 -5.23 -24.01
CA ALA A 78 5.03 -5.26 -24.75
C ALA A 78 6.14 -4.51 -24.04
N ALA A 79 5.78 -3.46 -23.29
CA ALA A 79 6.68 -2.74 -22.42
C ALA A 79 5.95 -2.21 -21.18
N GLU A 80 6.61 -2.30 -20.05
CA GLU A 80 6.16 -1.76 -18.76
C GLU A 80 7.32 -1.03 -18.10
N GLY A 81 7.02 0.02 -17.34
CA GLY A 81 8.02 0.78 -16.59
C GLY A 81 7.40 1.47 -15.38
N MET A 82 8.24 1.78 -14.40
CA MET A 82 7.81 2.37 -13.13
C MET A 82 8.83 3.41 -12.67
N LEU A 83 8.34 4.56 -12.20
CA LEU A 83 9.10 5.57 -11.50
C LEU A 83 8.50 5.78 -10.11
N VAL A 84 9.36 5.89 -9.09
CA VAL A 84 8.99 6.22 -7.71
C VAL A 84 9.71 7.50 -7.31
N THR A 85 8.96 8.56 -7.03
CA THR A 85 9.56 9.85 -6.66
C THR A 85 10.19 9.82 -5.27
N ALA A 86 11.07 10.78 -4.97
CA ALA A 86 11.43 11.05 -3.59
C ALA A 86 10.19 11.41 -2.74
N PRO A 87 10.18 11.09 -1.42
CA PRO A 87 9.09 11.49 -0.54
C PRO A 87 8.96 13.01 -0.43
N HIS A 88 7.76 13.55 -0.68
CA HIS A 88 7.45 14.97 -0.53
C HIS A 88 6.89 15.24 0.88
N PRO A 89 7.54 16.09 1.71
CA PRO A 89 7.02 16.47 3.01
C PRO A 89 5.82 17.41 2.85
N LEU A 90 4.77 17.19 3.64
CA LEU A 90 3.60 18.07 3.67
C LEU A 90 3.78 19.19 4.69
N ALA A 91 3.39 20.41 4.35
CA ALA A 91 3.41 21.56 5.27
C ALA A 91 2.43 21.37 6.44
N ALA A 92 1.32 20.69 6.21
CA ALA A 92 0.37 20.25 7.23
C ALA A 92 -0.05 18.80 6.94
N PRO A 93 -0.31 17.96 7.97
CA PRO A 93 -0.81 16.62 7.77
C PRO A 93 -2.12 16.62 6.95
N ALA A 94 -2.24 15.68 6.02
CA ALA A 94 -3.40 15.53 5.14
C ALA A 94 -3.76 14.05 4.97
N ASN A 95 -5.01 13.74 4.66
CA ASN A 95 -5.42 12.36 4.42
C ASN A 95 -6.06 12.13 3.05
N ARG A 96 -6.06 13.15 2.17
CA ARG A 96 -6.49 13.01 0.79
C ARG A 96 -5.45 13.63 -0.15
N VAL A 97 -5.18 12.94 -1.27
CA VAL A 97 -4.32 13.42 -2.36
C VAL A 97 -5.08 13.33 -3.67
N ARG A 98 -5.12 14.43 -4.40
CA ARG A 98 -5.67 14.56 -5.76
C ARG A 98 -4.56 14.94 -6.73
N ALA A 99 -4.68 14.58 -8.00
CA ALA A 99 -3.67 14.88 -9.01
C ALA A 99 -4.30 15.33 -10.33
N ASP A 100 -3.68 16.35 -10.92
CA ASP A 100 -3.85 16.71 -12.32
C ASP A 100 -2.72 16.05 -13.11
N ILE A 101 -3.06 15.15 -14.04
CA ILE A 101 -2.10 14.32 -14.77
C ILE A 101 -2.05 14.78 -16.23
N ALA A 102 -0.93 15.35 -16.63
CA ALA A 102 -0.67 15.77 -17.99
C ALA A 102 0.02 14.65 -18.78
N ALA A 103 -0.75 13.78 -19.41
CA ALA A 103 -0.23 12.64 -20.17
C ALA A 103 -0.77 12.61 -21.59
N THR A 104 -0.01 11.97 -22.49
CA THR A 104 -0.47 11.58 -23.83
C THR A 104 -0.34 10.07 -23.94
N THR A 105 -1.43 9.39 -24.22
CA THR A 105 -1.46 7.94 -24.42
C THR A 105 -1.97 7.64 -25.83
N GLY A 106 -1.23 6.82 -26.58
CA GLY A 106 -1.72 6.23 -27.82
C GLY A 106 -2.65 5.04 -27.52
N ARG A 107 -3.32 4.53 -28.53
CA ARG A 107 -4.16 3.33 -28.39
C ARG A 107 -3.32 2.13 -27.91
N GLY A 108 -3.67 1.58 -26.74
CA GLY A 108 -2.90 0.52 -26.09
C GLY A 108 -1.73 1.02 -25.25
N GLY A 109 -1.63 2.33 -24.99
CA GLY A 109 -0.75 2.89 -23.98
C GLY A 109 -1.53 3.25 -22.70
N ALA A 110 -0.91 3.10 -21.54
CA ALA A 110 -1.49 3.44 -20.25
C ALA A 110 -0.51 4.20 -19.35
N VAL A 111 -1.06 5.12 -18.56
CA VAL A 111 -0.36 5.82 -17.47
C VAL A 111 -1.21 5.63 -16.23
N GLU A 112 -0.61 5.10 -15.19
CA GLU A 112 -1.21 5.03 -13.86
C GLU A 112 -0.34 5.84 -12.90
N VAL A 113 -0.98 6.69 -12.08
CA VAL A 113 -0.33 7.43 -11.01
C VAL A 113 -0.96 7.01 -9.68
N ALA A 114 -0.12 6.62 -8.75
CA ALA A 114 -0.53 6.23 -7.41
C ALA A 114 0.23 7.05 -6.36
N ALA A 115 -0.41 7.30 -5.23
CA ALA A 115 0.17 7.94 -4.06
C ALA A 115 0.18 6.99 -2.87
N ARG A 116 1.19 7.12 -2.01
CA ARG A 116 1.23 6.54 -0.67
C ARG A 116 1.62 7.60 0.35
N GLY A 117 1.19 7.44 1.59
CA GLY A 117 1.44 8.38 2.66
C GLY A 117 2.27 7.78 3.78
N TRP A 118 3.12 8.59 4.42
CA TRP A 118 3.90 8.20 5.60
C TRP A 118 3.18 8.58 6.87
N ARG A 119 2.93 7.59 7.73
CA ARG A 119 2.33 7.77 9.05
C ARG A 119 2.89 6.75 10.06
N SER A 120 3.01 7.14 11.30
CA SER A 120 3.34 6.22 12.42
C SER A 120 4.52 5.28 12.12
N GLY A 121 5.53 5.77 11.37
CA GLY A 121 6.73 4.99 11.06
C GLY A 121 6.60 4.01 9.90
N ALA A 122 5.50 4.04 9.13
CA ALA A 122 5.28 3.16 7.98
C ALA A 122 4.61 3.89 6.81
N TRP A 123 4.79 3.36 5.61
CA TRP A 123 4.03 3.75 4.44
C TRP A 123 2.66 3.08 4.42
N THR A 124 1.64 3.83 3.98
CA THR A 124 0.35 3.25 3.58
C THR A 124 0.50 2.49 2.27
N GLU A 125 -0.51 1.72 1.89
CA GLU A 125 -0.56 1.14 0.55
C GLU A 125 -0.62 2.22 -0.54
N TRP A 126 -0.14 1.85 -1.73
CA TRP A 126 -0.31 2.65 -2.92
C TRP A 126 -1.80 2.74 -3.30
N ARG A 127 -2.30 3.95 -3.51
CA ARG A 127 -3.66 4.22 -3.96
C ARG A 127 -3.62 5.03 -5.24
N SER A 128 -4.41 4.62 -6.25
CA SER A 128 -4.52 5.38 -7.50
C SER A 128 -5.04 6.79 -7.24
N VAL A 129 -4.45 7.77 -7.89
CA VAL A 129 -4.91 9.17 -7.88
C VAL A 129 -5.65 9.57 -9.17
N SER A 130 -6.13 8.60 -9.95
CA SER A 130 -6.99 8.87 -11.12
C SER A 130 -8.33 9.55 -10.75
N GLY A 131 -8.71 9.47 -9.49
CA GLY A 131 -9.74 10.27 -8.83
C GLY A 131 -9.12 10.96 -7.63
N GLU A 132 -9.18 10.31 -6.48
CA GLU A 132 -8.51 10.75 -5.25
C GLU A 132 -7.97 9.55 -4.46
N ALA A 133 -6.80 9.73 -3.85
CA ALA A 133 -6.27 8.78 -2.88
C ALA A 133 -6.62 9.26 -1.47
N VAL A 134 -7.46 8.51 -0.75
CA VAL A 134 -7.83 8.82 0.64
C VAL A 134 -7.14 7.83 1.57
N PHE A 135 -6.46 8.33 2.59
CA PHE A 135 -5.81 7.56 3.64
C PHE A 135 -6.70 7.52 4.88
N ASP A 136 -6.65 6.44 5.64
CA ASP A 136 -7.49 6.26 6.84
C ASP A 136 -7.18 7.28 7.94
N GLN A 137 -5.95 7.79 7.96
CA GLN A 137 -5.47 8.80 8.90
C GLN A 137 -4.58 9.82 8.20
N PRO A 138 -4.38 11.02 8.77
CA PRO A 138 -3.47 12.00 8.22
C PRO A 138 -2.04 11.47 8.09
N VAL A 139 -1.40 11.81 6.97
CA VAL A 139 -0.01 11.49 6.63
C VAL A 139 0.83 12.77 6.62
N THR A 140 2.12 12.64 6.87
CA THR A 140 3.05 13.79 6.96
C THR A 140 3.96 13.91 5.75
N ARG A 141 4.05 12.86 4.92
CA ARG A 141 4.77 12.85 3.65
C ARG A 141 3.97 12.05 2.65
N VAL A 142 4.11 12.39 1.39
CA VAL A 142 3.50 11.67 0.26
C VAL A 142 4.59 11.28 -0.71
N GLN A 143 4.50 10.08 -1.25
CA GLN A 143 5.35 9.60 -2.33
C GLN A 143 4.49 9.18 -3.50
N ILE A 144 4.96 9.41 -4.73
CA ILE A 144 4.23 9.12 -5.95
C ILE A 144 4.91 7.98 -6.69
N ARG A 145 4.11 7.08 -7.22
CA ARG A 145 4.53 6.06 -8.16
C ARG A 145 3.82 6.29 -9.49
N VAL A 146 4.59 6.30 -10.57
CA VAL A 146 4.09 6.32 -11.93
C VAL A 146 4.35 4.97 -12.56
N ALA A 147 3.32 4.32 -13.10
CA ALA A 147 3.44 3.14 -13.93
C ALA A 147 3.10 3.49 -15.38
N LEU A 148 3.97 3.12 -16.30
CA LEU A 148 3.79 3.27 -17.74
C LEU A 148 3.67 1.88 -18.38
N ALA A 149 2.72 1.71 -19.29
CA ALA A 149 2.55 0.46 -20.01
C ALA A 149 2.25 0.71 -21.49
N ALA A 150 2.69 -0.18 -22.36
CA ALA A 150 2.40 -0.16 -23.78
C ALA A 150 2.17 -1.58 -24.32
N GLU A 151 1.02 -1.81 -24.95
CA GLU A 151 0.70 -3.10 -25.61
C GLU A 151 1.62 -3.37 -26.81
N ARG A 152 2.18 -2.35 -27.41
CA ARG A 152 3.09 -2.38 -28.56
C ARG A 152 4.03 -1.19 -28.54
N PRO A 153 5.21 -1.25 -29.17
CA PRO A 153 6.21 -0.17 -29.15
C PRO A 153 5.65 1.18 -29.63
N SER A 154 4.72 1.18 -30.59
CA SER A 154 4.08 2.40 -31.13
C SER A 154 3.09 3.06 -30.17
N ALA A 155 2.70 2.39 -29.09
CA ALA A 155 1.73 2.87 -28.08
C ALA A 155 2.40 3.48 -26.86
N THR A 156 3.71 3.78 -26.90
CA THR A 156 4.47 4.30 -25.77
C THR A 156 3.85 5.59 -25.23
N PRO A 157 3.40 5.62 -23.96
CA PRO A 157 2.85 6.82 -23.35
C PRO A 157 3.93 7.84 -23.05
N THR A 158 3.51 9.11 -22.88
CA THR A 158 4.38 10.20 -22.41
C THR A 158 3.66 10.91 -21.26
N LEU A 159 4.26 10.94 -20.09
CA LEU A 159 3.79 11.72 -18.94
C LEU A 159 4.62 13.00 -18.82
N ARG A 160 3.96 14.17 -19.01
CA ARG A 160 4.63 15.48 -19.00
C ARG A 160 4.71 16.08 -17.62
N GLY A 161 3.74 15.78 -16.74
CA GLY A 161 3.70 16.32 -15.38
C GLY A 161 2.58 15.73 -14.57
N VAL A 162 2.72 15.81 -13.26
CA VAL A 162 1.71 15.47 -12.25
C VAL A 162 1.72 16.59 -11.22
N ARG A 163 0.65 17.39 -11.20
CA ARG A 163 0.41 18.40 -10.16
C ARG A 163 -0.44 17.77 -9.08
N LEU A 164 -0.05 17.95 -7.84
CA LEU A 164 -0.69 17.30 -6.70
C LEU A 164 -1.21 18.33 -5.71
N VAL A 165 -2.34 18.00 -5.09
CA VAL A 165 -2.93 18.72 -3.98
C VAL A 165 -3.25 17.74 -2.87
N ALA A 166 -2.75 18.01 -1.66
CA ALA A 166 -3.11 17.25 -0.47
C ALA A 166 -3.89 18.11 0.51
N ASP A 167 -5.05 17.63 0.94
CA ASP A 167 -5.95 18.25 1.90
C ASP A 167 -6.52 17.23 2.88
N SER A 168 -7.39 17.66 3.78
CA SER A 168 -7.99 16.79 4.79
C SER A 168 -9.49 16.65 4.57
N VAL A 169 -9.96 15.40 4.63
CA VAL A 169 -11.37 15.04 4.72
C VAL A 169 -11.64 14.35 6.05
N ALA A 170 -12.90 14.24 6.46
CA ALA A 170 -13.26 13.54 7.69
C ALA A 170 -12.66 12.13 7.70
N ALA A 171 -11.83 11.83 8.71
CA ALA A 171 -11.16 10.55 8.82
C ALA A 171 -12.15 9.46 9.22
N VAL A 172 -12.11 8.33 8.50
CA VAL A 172 -12.73 7.09 8.96
C VAL A 172 -11.71 6.40 9.87
N THR A 173 -11.91 6.52 11.18
CA THR A 173 -11.01 5.93 12.18
C THR A 173 -11.25 4.44 12.34
N ALA A 174 -10.23 3.62 12.12
CA ALA A 174 -9.97 2.40 12.90
C ALA A 174 -8.50 2.02 12.77
N ALA A 175 -7.74 2.11 13.86
CA ALA A 175 -6.46 1.39 13.98
C ALA A 175 -6.79 -0.09 14.05
N THR A 176 -6.54 -0.84 13.00
CA THR A 176 -6.70 -2.29 12.96
C THR A 176 -5.35 -2.95 13.21
N PRO A 177 -5.27 -4.02 14.04
CA PRO A 177 -4.07 -4.86 14.13
C PRO A 177 -3.73 -5.42 12.75
N GLY A 178 -2.46 -5.76 12.50
CA GLY A 178 -2.00 -6.31 11.23
C GLY A 178 -2.85 -7.49 10.78
N LEU A 179 -3.40 -7.40 9.56
CA LEU A 179 -4.28 -8.41 8.98
C LEU A 179 -3.50 -9.71 8.74
N THR A 180 -4.13 -10.83 9.02
CA THR A 180 -3.52 -12.15 8.81
C THR A 180 -4.55 -13.08 8.17
N TYR A 181 -4.16 -13.73 7.07
CA TYR A 181 -5.03 -14.68 6.38
C TYR A 181 -4.27 -15.95 6.02
N ARG A 182 -5.02 -17.05 5.91
CA ARG A 182 -4.53 -18.32 5.37
C ARG A 182 -4.76 -18.34 3.88
N VAL A 183 -3.69 -18.48 3.11
CA VAL A 183 -3.73 -18.52 1.65
C VAL A 183 -2.87 -19.66 1.12
N TYR A 184 -3.14 -20.09 -0.10
CA TYR A 184 -2.32 -21.09 -0.78
C TYR A 184 -1.09 -20.42 -1.37
N ALA A 185 0.08 -20.97 -1.10
CA ALA A 185 1.36 -20.48 -1.60
C ALA A 185 1.89 -21.40 -2.68
N THR A 186 2.44 -20.81 -3.73
CA THR A 186 3.19 -21.50 -4.78
C THR A 186 4.63 -21.00 -4.80
N ARG A 187 5.54 -21.85 -5.32
CA ARG A 187 6.93 -21.45 -5.54
C ARG A 187 7.02 -20.65 -6.82
N GLU A 188 7.64 -19.48 -6.78
CA GLU A 188 7.78 -18.62 -7.94
C GLU A 188 8.83 -19.13 -8.94
N GLY A 189 10.01 -19.51 -8.47
CA GLY A 189 11.14 -19.85 -9.33
C GLY A 189 11.64 -18.65 -10.12
N LEU A 190 11.75 -18.78 -11.46
CA LEU A 190 12.01 -17.70 -12.42
C LEU A 190 13.40 -17.05 -12.28
N VAL A 191 14.40 -17.78 -11.82
CA VAL A 191 15.80 -17.31 -11.75
C VAL A 191 16.25 -16.73 -13.09
N GLY A 192 16.86 -15.55 -13.07
CA GLY A 192 17.24 -14.76 -14.25
C GLY A 192 16.14 -13.85 -14.80
N GLY A 193 14.89 -13.98 -14.31
CA GLY A 193 13.81 -13.05 -14.61
C GLY A 193 13.92 -11.77 -13.79
N THR A 194 13.02 -10.82 -14.07
CA THR A 194 12.94 -9.54 -13.37
C THR A 194 11.57 -9.39 -12.72
N THR A 195 11.55 -9.09 -11.44
CA THR A 195 10.33 -8.82 -10.67
C THR A 195 9.66 -7.52 -11.11
N ALA A 196 8.44 -7.27 -10.65
CA ALA A 196 7.70 -6.05 -10.95
C ALA A 196 8.41 -4.78 -10.46
N ASN A 197 9.19 -4.85 -9.38
CA ASN A 197 9.96 -3.71 -8.88
C ASN A 197 11.38 -3.60 -9.48
N GLY A 198 11.72 -4.43 -10.49
CA GLY A 198 12.99 -4.36 -11.21
C GLY A 198 14.15 -5.13 -10.58
N HIS A 199 13.92 -5.92 -9.53
CA HIS A 199 14.94 -6.82 -9.02
C HIS A 199 15.17 -7.99 -10.00
N VAL A 200 16.43 -8.34 -10.27
CA VAL A 200 16.77 -9.53 -11.06
C VAL A 200 16.84 -10.72 -10.14
N ILE A 201 16.00 -11.72 -10.39
CA ILE A 201 15.86 -12.90 -9.53
C ILE A 201 17.13 -13.75 -9.60
N VAL A 202 17.74 -13.99 -8.47
CA VAL A 202 18.87 -14.90 -8.33
C VAL A 202 18.48 -16.16 -7.58
N SER A 203 19.33 -17.19 -7.64
CA SER A 203 19.08 -18.42 -6.91
C SER A 203 19.00 -18.17 -5.40
N ARG A 204 18.00 -18.75 -4.76
CA ARG A 204 17.75 -18.61 -3.30
C ARG A 204 17.46 -17.18 -2.85
N ASP A 205 16.82 -16.38 -3.69
CA ASP A 205 16.27 -15.08 -3.29
C ASP A 205 15.16 -15.22 -2.25
N HIS A 206 15.03 -14.20 -1.41
CA HIS A 206 14.07 -14.12 -0.30
C HIS A 206 13.12 -12.93 -0.50
N PHE A 207 12.03 -13.16 -1.19
CA PHE A 207 10.94 -12.21 -1.40
C PHE A 207 9.63 -12.97 -1.67
N VAL A 208 8.54 -12.23 -1.80
CA VAL A 208 7.23 -12.78 -2.20
C VAL A 208 6.62 -11.95 -3.31
N ALA A 209 5.70 -12.57 -4.08
CA ALA A 209 4.77 -11.88 -4.96
C ALA A 209 3.36 -11.90 -4.36
N LEU A 210 2.66 -10.78 -4.46
CA LEU A 210 1.23 -10.66 -4.11
C LEU A 210 0.43 -10.19 -5.33
N PRO A 211 -0.84 -10.60 -5.49
CA PRO A 211 -1.61 -10.32 -6.70
C PRO A 211 -2.14 -8.88 -6.79
N SER A 212 -1.40 -7.92 -6.24
CA SER A 212 -1.74 -6.49 -6.32
C SER A 212 -0.52 -5.60 -6.22
N ALA A 213 -0.45 -4.60 -7.10
CA ALA A 213 0.56 -3.56 -7.05
C ALA A 213 0.46 -2.65 -5.80
N ARG A 214 -0.63 -2.71 -5.03
CA ARG A 214 -0.81 -1.91 -3.81
C ARG A 214 0.18 -2.24 -2.70
N GLY A 215 0.65 -3.49 -2.65
CA GLY A 215 1.65 -3.95 -1.71
C GLY A 215 3.05 -4.09 -2.31
N LEU A 216 3.33 -3.58 -3.52
CA LEU A 216 4.64 -3.70 -4.14
C LEU A 216 5.64 -2.72 -3.52
N ALA A 217 6.70 -3.23 -2.92
CA ALA A 217 7.80 -2.43 -2.39
C ALA A 217 8.71 -1.93 -3.52
N PRO A 218 9.20 -0.69 -3.48
CA PRO A 218 10.25 -0.23 -4.37
C PRO A 218 11.49 -1.13 -4.29
N LYS A 219 12.28 -1.14 -5.34
CA LYS A 219 13.52 -1.92 -5.40
C LYS A 219 14.44 -1.59 -4.22
N ASN A 220 15.06 -2.60 -3.63
CA ASN A 220 15.96 -2.47 -2.47
C ASN A 220 15.29 -1.89 -1.21
N THR A 221 13.97 -1.99 -1.10
CA THR A 221 13.23 -1.65 0.11
C THR A 221 12.36 -2.82 0.59
N GLY A 222 11.90 -2.74 1.85
CA GLY A 222 10.98 -3.69 2.45
C GLY A 222 9.75 -2.99 3.04
N ASP A 223 9.36 -1.85 2.48
CA ASP A 223 8.24 -1.03 2.97
C ASP A 223 6.96 -1.84 3.11
N TYR A 224 6.76 -2.78 2.19
CA TYR A 224 5.74 -3.81 2.29
C TYR A 224 6.43 -5.15 2.55
N THR A 225 6.38 -5.57 3.80
CA THR A 225 6.90 -6.86 4.27
C THR A 225 5.74 -7.69 4.78
N VAL A 226 5.72 -8.96 4.42
CA VAL A 226 4.83 -9.96 5.02
C VAL A 226 5.61 -10.83 5.99
N ARG A 227 4.90 -11.37 7.01
CA ARG A 227 5.36 -12.53 7.74
C ARG A 227 4.59 -13.73 7.21
N VAL A 228 5.28 -14.64 6.56
CA VAL A 228 4.72 -15.92 6.10
C VAL A 228 5.12 -17.01 7.06
N CYS A 229 4.16 -17.78 7.55
CA CYS A 229 4.41 -18.92 8.44
C CYS A 229 3.78 -20.19 7.87
N THR A 230 4.41 -21.32 8.14
CA THR A 230 3.73 -22.62 8.00
C THR A 230 2.46 -22.64 8.85
N THR A 231 1.46 -23.44 8.49
CA THR A 231 0.18 -23.52 9.22
C THR A 231 0.34 -23.99 10.66
N THR A 232 1.43 -24.70 10.97
CA THR A 232 1.82 -25.09 12.34
C THR A 232 2.57 -23.98 13.07
N ARG A 233 2.94 -22.90 12.37
CA ARG A 233 3.79 -21.82 12.88
C ARG A 233 5.16 -22.24 13.39
N SER A 234 5.62 -23.43 13.03
CA SER A 234 6.95 -23.93 13.39
C SER A 234 8.08 -23.21 12.66
N ARG A 235 7.79 -22.64 11.48
CA ARG A 235 8.71 -21.83 10.67
C ARG A 235 7.99 -20.60 10.14
N CYS A 236 8.68 -19.45 10.23
CA CYS A 236 8.19 -18.21 9.66
C CYS A 236 9.30 -17.47 8.91
N GLU A 237 8.94 -16.74 7.88
CA GLU A 237 9.84 -15.79 7.24
C GLU A 237 9.22 -14.40 7.17
N TYR A 238 10.04 -13.38 7.37
CA TYR A 238 9.70 -11.99 7.09
C TYR A 238 10.34 -11.62 5.76
N ALA A 239 9.52 -11.46 4.71
CA ALA A 239 9.98 -11.23 3.35
C ALA A 239 9.34 -10.00 2.73
N PRO A 240 10.09 -9.18 1.96
CA PRO A 240 9.55 -8.04 1.23
C PRO A 240 8.70 -8.52 0.05
N VAL A 241 7.72 -7.70 -0.35
CA VAL A 241 6.91 -7.91 -1.55
C VAL A 241 7.59 -7.22 -2.73
N TRP A 242 8.18 -7.99 -3.64
CA TRP A 242 8.95 -7.46 -4.76
C TRP A 242 8.37 -7.80 -6.13
N ASP A 243 7.40 -8.72 -6.20
CA ASP A 243 6.73 -9.01 -7.46
C ASP A 243 5.20 -8.95 -7.34
N ILE A 244 4.53 -8.97 -8.49
CA ILE A 244 3.08 -8.94 -8.62
C ILE A 244 2.60 -10.24 -9.26
N GLY A 245 1.82 -10.97 -8.54
CA GLY A 245 1.28 -12.30 -8.85
C GLY A 245 0.91 -13.01 -7.54
N PRO A 246 0.41 -14.23 -7.62
CA PRO A 246 0.04 -15.03 -8.79
C PRO A 246 -1.25 -14.56 -9.47
N TRP A 247 -1.49 -15.02 -10.69
CA TRP A 247 -2.70 -14.87 -11.49
C TRP A 247 -3.11 -13.40 -11.77
N ASN A 248 -3.44 -12.65 -10.74
CA ASN A 248 -3.99 -11.29 -10.79
C ASN A 248 -2.94 -10.20 -10.50
N THR A 249 -3.30 -8.93 -10.74
CA THR A 249 -2.47 -7.76 -10.40
C THR A 249 -3.21 -6.68 -9.65
N ARG A 250 -4.53 -6.85 -9.49
CA ARG A 250 -5.41 -5.88 -8.85
C ARG A 250 -6.28 -6.54 -7.78
N ASP A 251 -5.82 -7.67 -7.24
CA ASP A 251 -6.51 -8.44 -6.21
C ASP A 251 -5.83 -8.24 -4.84
N ASP A 252 -6.06 -7.10 -4.24
CA ASP A 252 -5.65 -6.77 -2.88
C ASP A 252 -6.63 -7.37 -1.85
N TYR A 253 -6.77 -8.68 -1.90
CA TYR A 253 -7.76 -9.46 -1.14
C TYR A 253 -7.67 -9.29 0.38
N TRP A 254 -6.54 -8.79 0.92
CA TRP A 254 -6.39 -8.47 2.35
C TRP A 254 -7.18 -7.22 2.76
N ASN A 255 -7.61 -6.40 1.80
CA ASN A 255 -8.42 -5.21 2.04
C ASN A 255 -9.93 -5.53 2.11
N PRO A 256 -10.71 -4.77 2.89
CA PRO A 256 -12.16 -4.91 2.92
C PRO A 256 -12.80 -4.49 1.59
N SER A 257 -14.00 -4.98 1.31
CA SER A 257 -14.77 -4.68 0.08
C SER A 257 -14.83 -3.21 -0.27
N SER A 258 -14.92 -2.32 0.71
CA SER A 258 -14.97 -0.87 0.51
C SER A 258 -13.71 -0.30 -0.14
N THR A 259 -12.55 -0.93 0.08
CA THR A 259 -11.25 -0.46 -0.42
C THR A 259 -10.58 -1.42 -1.40
N ARG A 260 -10.94 -2.70 -1.41
CA ARG A 260 -10.43 -3.71 -2.38
C ARG A 260 -10.62 -3.22 -3.80
N GLU A 261 -9.61 -3.36 -4.66
CA GLU A 261 -9.61 -2.76 -5.99
C GLU A 261 -10.51 -3.51 -6.97
N MET A 262 -10.35 -4.84 -7.07
CA MET A 262 -11.21 -5.74 -7.84
C MET A 262 -11.84 -6.80 -6.93
N TRP A 263 -12.84 -7.52 -7.43
CA TRP A 263 -13.46 -8.65 -6.74
C TRP A 263 -14.02 -8.29 -5.36
N LYS A 264 -14.69 -7.13 -5.29
CA LYS A 264 -15.21 -6.52 -4.05
C LYS A 264 -16.31 -7.34 -3.39
N ASP A 265 -16.95 -8.23 -4.12
CA ASP A 265 -18.00 -9.16 -3.67
C ASP A 265 -17.41 -10.40 -2.99
N LEU A 266 -16.11 -10.68 -3.14
CA LEU A 266 -15.46 -11.76 -2.42
C LEU A 266 -15.18 -11.38 -0.95
N PRO A 267 -15.27 -12.34 -0.02
CA PRO A 267 -14.89 -12.11 1.37
C PRO A 267 -13.45 -11.58 1.52
N GLN A 268 -13.25 -10.66 2.44
CA GLN A 268 -11.92 -10.20 2.80
C GLN A 268 -11.03 -11.39 3.22
N GLY A 269 -9.79 -11.41 2.73
CA GLY A 269 -8.84 -12.49 2.98
C GLY A 269 -8.93 -13.66 1.98
N ARG A 270 -9.91 -13.66 1.06
CA ARG A 270 -10.05 -14.68 0.04
C ARG A 270 -9.52 -14.19 -1.30
N PRO A 271 -8.39 -14.72 -1.83
CA PRO A 271 -7.92 -14.42 -3.17
C PRO A 271 -8.94 -14.79 -4.26
N GLU A 272 -9.00 -14.01 -5.32
CA GLU A 272 -9.85 -14.33 -6.47
C GLU A 272 -9.44 -15.68 -7.07
N ALA A 273 -8.15 -15.93 -7.27
CA ALA A 273 -7.67 -17.19 -7.82
C ALA A 273 -8.12 -18.41 -6.98
N GLN A 274 -8.20 -18.27 -5.66
CA GLN A 274 -8.76 -19.31 -4.80
C GLN A 274 -10.26 -19.52 -5.08
N ALA A 275 -11.01 -18.44 -5.25
CA ALA A 275 -12.44 -18.52 -5.55
C ALA A 275 -12.70 -19.10 -6.95
N ALA A 276 -11.91 -18.67 -7.94
CA ALA A 276 -11.97 -19.18 -9.30
C ALA A 276 -11.68 -20.68 -9.37
N TYR A 277 -10.57 -21.12 -8.74
CA TYR A 277 -10.15 -22.52 -8.74
C TYR A 277 -11.11 -23.44 -7.99
N GLN A 278 -11.55 -23.03 -6.78
CA GLN A 278 -12.34 -23.91 -5.90
C GLN A 278 -13.83 -23.86 -6.17
N SER A 279 -14.36 -22.76 -6.71
CA SER A 279 -15.81 -22.51 -6.78
C SER A 279 -16.27 -22.02 -8.16
N GLY A 280 -15.38 -22.02 -9.18
CA GLY A 280 -15.72 -21.54 -10.52
C GLY A 280 -16.06 -20.04 -10.58
N TYR A 281 -15.67 -19.27 -9.57
CA TYR A 281 -15.86 -17.82 -9.56
C TYR A 281 -15.26 -17.20 -10.83
N ASN A 282 -15.87 -16.16 -11.39
CA ASN A 282 -15.49 -15.54 -12.65
C ASN A 282 -15.31 -16.54 -13.81
N GLY A 283 -16.09 -17.64 -13.83
CA GLY A 283 -15.98 -18.71 -14.81
C GLY A 283 -14.67 -19.52 -14.71
N GLY A 284 -14.04 -19.56 -13.52
CA GLY A 284 -12.75 -20.23 -13.29
C GLY A 284 -11.56 -19.49 -13.91
N ARG A 285 -11.67 -18.18 -14.15
CA ARG A 285 -10.69 -17.37 -14.88
C ARG A 285 -10.19 -16.20 -14.02
N ASP A 286 -8.93 -15.84 -14.24
CA ASP A 286 -8.32 -14.64 -13.66
C ASP A 286 -8.77 -13.34 -14.37
N GLN A 287 -8.26 -12.19 -13.94
CA GLN A 287 -8.58 -10.88 -14.52
C GLN A 287 -8.20 -10.74 -16.00
N PHE A 288 -7.36 -11.62 -16.53
CA PHE A 288 -6.91 -11.63 -17.93
C PHE A 288 -7.63 -12.68 -18.79
N GLY A 289 -8.62 -13.39 -18.23
CA GLY A 289 -9.37 -14.43 -18.91
C GLY A 289 -8.63 -15.78 -19.00
N ARG A 290 -7.49 -15.96 -18.32
CA ARG A 290 -6.77 -17.24 -18.27
C ARG A 290 -7.43 -18.17 -17.27
N THR A 291 -7.50 -19.47 -17.59
CA THR A 291 -7.99 -20.49 -16.66
C THR A 291 -7.04 -20.58 -15.45
N VAL A 292 -7.60 -20.43 -14.26
CA VAL A 292 -6.84 -20.50 -13.00
C VAL A 292 -6.50 -21.96 -12.68
N GLY A 293 -5.23 -22.30 -12.68
CA GLY A 293 -4.73 -23.67 -12.47
C GLY A 293 -4.36 -24.02 -11.03
N SER A 294 -4.38 -23.03 -10.11
CA SER A 294 -4.11 -23.25 -8.68
C SER A 294 -4.78 -22.17 -7.83
N PRO A 295 -5.14 -22.46 -6.56
CA PRO A 295 -5.78 -21.49 -5.67
C PRO A 295 -4.80 -20.46 -5.08
N ALA A 296 -3.67 -20.20 -5.75
CA ALA A 296 -2.58 -19.44 -5.21
C ALA A 296 -2.95 -17.97 -4.94
N GLY A 297 -2.68 -17.51 -3.72
CA GLY A 297 -2.83 -16.12 -3.30
C GLY A 297 -1.50 -15.42 -3.02
N ILE A 298 -0.39 -16.16 -3.02
CA ILE A 298 0.97 -15.67 -2.83
C ILE A 298 1.96 -16.59 -3.55
N ASP A 299 2.98 -16.00 -4.20
CA ASP A 299 4.14 -16.74 -4.67
C ASP A 299 5.35 -16.46 -3.77
N LEU A 300 6.16 -17.48 -3.54
CA LEU A 300 7.34 -17.44 -2.70
C LEU A 300 8.59 -17.65 -3.56
N ALA A 301 9.53 -16.74 -3.49
CA ALA A 301 10.86 -16.94 -4.08
C ALA A 301 11.55 -18.18 -3.51
N ASP A 302 12.49 -18.74 -4.26
CA ASP A 302 13.14 -20.01 -3.95
C ASP A 302 13.73 -20.07 -2.53
N GLY A 303 14.39 -19.00 -2.07
CA GLY A 303 14.95 -18.93 -0.71
C GLY A 303 13.86 -18.87 0.36
N THR A 304 12.81 -18.08 0.14
CA THR A 304 11.65 -18.01 1.04
C THR A 304 10.98 -19.37 1.15
N PHE A 305 10.80 -20.07 0.02
CA PHE A 305 10.16 -21.37 -0.04
C PHE A 305 10.99 -22.46 0.66
N TRP A 306 12.25 -22.61 0.24
CA TRP A 306 13.09 -23.74 0.68
C TRP A 306 13.86 -23.47 1.97
N ASP A 307 14.42 -22.27 2.16
CA ASP A 307 15.28 -21.94 3.30
C ASP A 307 14.50 -21.33 4.46
N GLY A 308 13.60 -20.42 4.14
CA GLY A 308 12.76 -19.71 5.11
C GLY A 308 11.73 -20.60 5.77
N LEU A 309 10.88 -21.21 4.96
CA LEU A 309 9.75 -22.01 5.43
C LEU A 309 10.01 -23.52 5.43
N LEU A 310 11.10 -23.99 4.79
CA LEU A 310 11.45 -25.41 4.63
C LEU A 310 10.34 -26.20 3.92
N LEU A 311 9.65 -25.58 2.95
CA LEU A 311 8.61 -26.21 2.17
C LEU A 311 9.22 -27.14 1.12
N THR A 312 8.53 -28.24 0.84
CA THR A 312 8.89 -29.21 -0.22
C THR A 312 7.88 -29.20 -1.36
N ASP A 313 6.69 -28.68 -1.13
CA ASP A 313 5.63 -28.55 -2.12
C ASP A 313 4.75 -27.31 -1.84
N ASN A 314 4.01 -26.88 -2.85
CA ASN A 314 3.03 -25.81 -2.73
C ASN A 314 1.98 -26.16 -1.66
N THR A 315 1.67 -25.23 -0.79
CA THR A 315 0.82 -25.52 0.37
C THR A 315 0.15 -24.26 0.95
N TRP A 316 -0.73 -24.50 1.92
CA TRP A 316 -1.33 -23.42 2.70
C TRP A 316 -0.33 -22.82 3.69
N VAL A 317 -0.34 -21.49 3.78
CA VAL A 317 0.48 -20.71 4.72
C VAL A 317 -0.37 -19.64 5.40
N ASP A 318 0.05 -19.20 6.58
CA ASP A 318 -0.53 -18.04 7.25
C ASP A 318 0.31 -16.79 6.91
N VAL A 319 -0.31 -15.78 6.30
CA VAL A 319 0.36 -14.55 5.85
C VAL A 319 -0.14 -13.36 6.66
N ALA A 320 0.77 -12.68 7.37
CA ALA A 320 0.49 -11.42 8.04
C ALA A 320 1.02 -10.25 7.21
N TYR A 321 0.14 -9.32 6.86
CA TYR A 321 0.42 -8.10 6.08
C TYR A 321 0.88 -7.00 7.03
N LEU A 322 2.19 -6.90 7.25
CA LEU A 322 2.73 -6.13 8.37
C LEU A 322 2.47 -4.62 8.27
N TRP A 323 2.35 -4.07 7.07
CA TRP A 323 2.06 -2.65 6.86
C TRP A 323 0.63 -2.23 7.24
N THR A 324 -0.28 -3.19 7.42
CA THR A 324 -1.64 -2.93 7.89
C THR A 324 -1.72 -2.71 9.40
N GLY A 325 -0.66 -3.04 10.12
CA GLY A 325 -0.51 -2.78 11.55
C GLY A 325 0.28 -1.50 11.84
N THR A 326 0.31 -1.11 13.11
CA THR A 326 1.08 0.03 13.63
C THR A 326 2.15 -0.44 14.61
N GLY A 327 3.06 0.46 15.02
CA GLY A 327 4.07 0.21 16.04
C GLY A 327 5.50 0.42 15.57
N THR A 328 6.44 0.19 16.49
CA THR A 328 7.88 0.30 16.23
C THR A 328 8.33 -0.73 15.20
N ARG A 329 9.15 -0.31 14.27
CA ARG A 329 9.67 -1.14 13.17
C ARG A 329 11.17 -0.96 13.03
N GLY A 330 11.82 -1.95 12.40
CA GLY A 330 13.21 -1.87 12.02
C GLY A 330 13.48 -2.61 10.72
N ARG A 331 14.46 -2.17 9.96
CA ARG A 331 14.85 -2.78 8.70
C ARG A 331 16.02 -3.74 8.91
N ILE A 332 15.90 -4.94 8.36
CA ILE A 332 16.99 -5.91 8.27
C ILE A 332 17.98 -5.44 7.20
N GLY A 333 19.20 -5.15 7.58
CA GLY A 333 20.21 -4.59 6.67
C GLY A 333 21.05 -5.62 5.93
N SER A 334 21.18 -6.79 6.48
CA SER A 334 21.90 -7.90 5.86
C SER A 334 21.21 -9.21 6.25
N GLY A 335 20.75 -9.92 5.26
CA GLY A 335 20.00 -11.18 5.41
C GLY A 335 20.38 -12.18 4.33
N PRO A 336 19.72 -13.34 4.35
CA PRO A 336 18.67 -13.71 5.31
C PRO A 336 19.20 -13.87 6.74
N LEU A 337 18.59 -13.14 7.67
CA LEU A 337 18.97 -13.17 9.09
C LEU A 337 18.19 -14.26 9.83
N ASN A 338 18.88 -15.07 10.61
CA ASN A 338 18.25 -16.09 11.45
C ASN A 338 17.32 -15.44 12.50
N ILE A 339 16.06 -15.87 12.50
CA ILE A 339 15.13 -15.65 13.60
C ILE A 339 15.27 -16.80 14.58
N ARG A 340 15.44 -16.50 15.86
CA ARG A 340 15.67 -17.49 16.91
C ARG A 340 14.55 -17.50 17.92
N SER A 341 14.36 -18.65 18.57
CA SER A 341 13.34 -18.82 19.62
C SER A 341 13.64 -18.04 20.90
N GLY A 342 14.87 -17.50 21.05
CA GLY A 342 15.30 -16.73 22.21
C GLY A 342 16.49 -15.81 21.89
N PRO A 343 16.94 -14.99 22.86
CA PRO A 343 17.91 -13.92 22.65
C PRO A 343 19.37 -14.41 22.70
N GLY A 344 19.75 -15.33 21.80
CA GLY A 344 21.12 -15.85 21.70
C GLY A 344 21.29 -16.79 20.51
N THR A 345 22.52 -16.89 20.01
CA THR A 345 22.85 -17.69 18.82
C THR A 345 22.80 -19.22 19.07
N SER A 346 22.78 -19.65 20.31
CA SER A 346 22.54 -21.04 20.70
C SER A 346 21.07 -21.46 20.66
N ASN A 347 20.14 -20.49 20.63
CA ASN A 347 18.72 -20.80 20.53
C ASN A 347 18.37 -21.33 19.13
N PRO A 348 17.40 -22.25 19.02
CA PRO A 348 16.94 -22.79 17.74
C PRO A 348 16.56 -21.71 16.74
N VAL A 349 16.87 -21.96 15.46
CA VAL A 349 16.41 -21.12 14.36
C VAL A 349 14.97 -21.51 14.01
N VAL A 350 14.05 -20.58 14.16
CA VAL A 350 12.62 -20.76 13.91
C VAL A 350 12.14 -20.05 12.62
N GLY A 351 13.06 -19.45 11.88
CA GLY A 351 12.74 -18.78 10.63
C GLY A 351 13.86 -17.86 10.14
N LEU A 352 13.54 -17.09 9.11
CA LEU A 352 14.45 -16.12 8.51
C LEU A 352 13.78 -14.74 8.39
N ALA A 353 14.60 -13.70 8.35
CA ALA A 353 14.19 -12.36 7.94
C ALA A 353 15.04 -11.93 6.74
N ALA A 354 14.40 -11.70 5.61
CA ALA A 354 15.07 -11.33 4.37
C ALA A 354 15.77 -9.97 4.50
N THR A 355 16.78 -9.74 3.66
CA THR A 355 17.37 -8.42 3.48
C THR A 355 16.28 -7.41 3.13
N TYR A 356 16.37 -6.20 3.68
CA TYR A 356 15.39 -5.13 3.59
C TYR A 356 14.05 -5.36 4.31
N ALA A 357 13.70 -6.57 4.75
CA ALA A 357 12.45 -6.78 5.47
C ALA A 357 12.26 -5.73 6.58
N ASN A 358 11.12 -5.03 6.55
CA ASN A 358 10.74 -4.05 7.55
C ASN A 358 9.87 -4.74 8.62
N VAL A 359 10.55 -5.20 9.68
CA VAL A 359 9.96 -6.07 10.70
C VAL A 359 9.36 -5.27 11.86
N PRO A 360 8.24 -5.72 12.46
CA PRO A 360 7.73 -5.12 13.69
C PRO A 360 8.70 -5.42 14.83
N ILE A 361 8.83 -4.49 15.77
CA ILE A 361 9.59 -4.68 17.00
C ILE A 361 8.64 -4.44 18.16
N GLU A 362 8.27 -5.53 18.86
CA GLU A 362 7.38 -5.44 20.01
C GLU A 362 8.10 -4.84 21.22
N CYS A 363 9.31 -5.32 21.50
CA CYS A 363 10.13 -4.91 22.62
C CYS A 363 11.56 -5.45 22.45
N SER A 364 12.44 -5.17 23.39
CA SER A 364 13.81 -5.73 23.41
C SER A 364 14.17 -6.36 24.75
N VAL A 365 15.07 -7.34 24.69
CA VAL A 365 15.67 -7.99 25.84
C VAL A 365 17.19 -7.97 25.73
N VAL A 366 17.88 -8.08 26.87
CA VAL A 366 19.31 -8.32 26.93
C VAL A 366 19.58 -9.82 26.71
N GLY A 367 20.53 -10.13 25.83
CA GLY A 367 20.92 -11.50 25.53
C GLY A 367 22.40 -11.60 25.19
N GLN A 368 22.76 -12.59 24.39
CA GLN A 368 24.13 -12.79 23.94
C GLN A 368 24.65 -11.60 23.16
N SER A 369 25.92 -11.20 23.41
CA SER A 369 26.60 -10.18 22.60
C SER A 369 26.80 -10.68 21.16
N VAL A 370 26.43 -9.86 20.19
CA VAL A 370 26.57 -10.15 18.76
C VAL A 370 27.15 -8.93 18.04
N SER A 371 28.15 -9.17 17.21
CA SER A 371 28.67 -8.19 16.25
C SER A 371 27.94 -8.36 14.92
N GLY A 372 27.42 -7.27 14.39
CA GLY A 372 26.73 -7.23 13.10
C GLY A 372 27.16 -6.03 12.25
N PRO A 373 26.53 -5.80 11.10
CA PRO A 373 26.92 -4.76 10.16
C PRO A 373 26.76 -3.34 10.73
N TYR A 374 25.91 -3.13 11.71
CA TYR A 374 25.65 -1.79 12.25
C TYR A 374 26.29 -1.53 13.62
N ARG A 375 26.45 -2.57 14.45
CA ARG A 375 27.00 -2.44 15.82
C ARG A 375 27.29 -3.78 16.46
N THR A 376 28.05 -3.75 17.56
CA THR A 376 28.14 -4.85 18.52
C THR A 376 27.19 -4.54 19.67
N THR A 377 26.31 -5.48 20.04
CA THR A 377 25.31 -5.23 21.09
C THR A 377 24.83 -6.53 21.74
N THR A 378 24.35 -6.43 22.96
CA THR A 378 23.62 -7.47 23.68
C THR A 378 22.11 -7.35 23.53
N GLN A 379 21.61 -6.30 22.83
CA GLN A 379 20.19 -6.09 22.62
C GLN A 379 19.65 -7.04 21.56
N TRP A 380 18.52 -7.72 21.88
CA TRP A 380 17.77 -8.56 20.99
C TRP A 380 16.35 -8.03 20.87
N ASN A 381 15.87 -7.87 19.65
CA ASN A 381 14.52 -7.41 19.34
C ASN A 381 13.58 -8.61 19.24
N ARG A 382 12.47 -8.56 19.97
CA ARG A 382 11.36 -9.49 19.81
C ARG A 382 10.44 -8.97 18.70
N LEU A 383 10.26 -9.77 17.65
CA LEU A 383 9.40 -9.47 16.50
C LEU A 383 7.99 -10.03 16.66
N ALA A 384 7.87 -11.14 17.37
CA ALA A 384 6.67 -11.83 17.77
C ALA A 384 7.04 -12.80 18.90
N SER A 385 6.07 -13.44 19.52
CA SER A 385 6.32 -14.47 20.54
C SER A 385 7.22 -15.57 19.99
N GLY A 386 8.36 -15.80 20.63
CA GLY A 386 9.37 -16.76 20.20
C GLY A 386 10.18 -16.38 18.95
N HIS A 387 10.10 -15.13 18.50
CA HIS A 387 10.83 -14.63 17.33
C HIS A 387 11.79 -13.51 17.75
N PHE A 388 13.08 -13.81 17.83
CA PHE A 388 14.11 -12.87 18.24
C PHE A 388 15.16 -12.69 17.15
N VAL A 389 15.59 -11.44 16.93
CA VAL A 389 16.74 -11.09 16.10
C VAL A 389 17.69 -10.19 16.87
N SER A 390 18.99 -10.31 16.62
CA SER A 390 19.95 -9.38 17.22
C SER A 390 19.78 -7.97 16.64
N HIS A 391 19.74 -6.97 17.51
CA HIS A 391 19.71 -5.55 17.11
C HIS A 391 20.97 -5.14 16.34
N ALA A 392 22.02 -5.93 16.35
CA ALA A 392 23.24 -5.71 15.56
C ALA A 392 22.99 -5.66 14.04
N TYR A 393 21.90 -6.29 13.56
CA TYR A 393 21.50 -6.38 12.15
C TYR A 393 20.32 -5.48 11.79
N VAL A 394 19.83 -4.68 12.73
CA VAL A 394 18.64 -3.85 12.55
C VAL A 394 19.03 -2.38 12.42
N SER A 395 18.53 -1.72 11.38
CA SER A 395 18.71 -0.29 11.12
C SER A 395 17.37 0.41 10.92
N GLY A 396 17.39 1.75 10.81
CA GLY A 396 16.21 2.54 10.46
C GLY A 396 15.02 2.30 11.40
N VAL A 397 15.29 2.17 12.70
CA VAL A 397 14.22 1.97 13.70
C VAL A 397 13.33 3.21 13.75
N THR A 398 12.03 2.99 13.63
CA THR A 398 11.00 4.03 13.74
C THR A 398 10.28 3.86 15.07
N GLY A 399 10.33 4.90 15.91
CA GLY A 399 9.77 4.86 17.27
C GLY A 399 10.76 4.37 18.34
N THR A 400 10.27 4.17 19.53
CA THR A 400 11.07 3.75 20.70
C THR A 400 10.89 2.25 20.95
N ILE A 401 12.00 1.54 21.15
CA ILE A 401 11.97 0.14 21.54
C ILE A 401 11.92 0.06 23.06
N ALA A 402 10.79 -0.36 23.62
CA ALA A 402 10.65 -0.59 25.05
C ALA A 402 11.34 -1.90 25.47
N PRO A 403 11.77 -2.04 26.71
CA PRO A 403 12.13 -3.33 27.30
C PRO A 403 10.92 -4.29 27.29
N CYS A 404 11.14 -5.59 27.10
CA CYS A 404 10.12 -6.59 27.32
C CYS A 404 9.96 -6.82 28.83
#